data_1afdc84b96f74534b945d0aa502a55ed
#
_entry.id   1afdc84b96f74534b945d0aa502a55ed
#
_cell.length_a   1.000
_cell.length_b   1.000
_cell.length_c   1.000
_cell.angle_alpha   90.00
_cell.angle_beta   90.00
_cell.angle_gamma   90.00
#
_symmetry.space_group_name_H-M   'P 1'
#
loop_
_entity.id
_entity.type
_entity.pdbx_description
1 polymer ?
#
loop_
_entity_poly.entity_id
_entity_poly.type
_entity_poly.pdbx_seq_one_letter_code
_entity_poly.pdbx_strand_id
1 'polypeptide(L)'
;MFKNQVAKPLFSIEVLRGIAVILVLFLHGREVAWVGTKTFFLTNSLFSLPAILALLSQPFVFGSIGVPIFFVLSGYCIHRKASFNIVKDPANSNNYPKALNFLFRRFIRIYPVLLGALVVTYFLDKASFTYHPVNYKLLPLTINSFLINVFALQGVLGPAFGSNGALWSLSLEIQFYLCYPFLILVRKKIGVNKTLLLILLINIFSLLILKKITFFTSYYFSWYLGFYIAEVRAATLFKSLSKRLVLYAGIFLILFGCVLFFTHIEFLPFNCWSLGFALYLWYLLDKEYPVNLLTKTFSFVGDMSYSLYAIHLPIFVFFMSYFYNSVKPVNISVSILFSIIIVFIAYIFYMIIEKPTIKLLSAIRMRNQILTKKRISQ
;
A
#
# COMPACT_ATOMS: atom_id res chain seq x y z
N MET A 1 -26.75 12.75 11.61
CA MET A 1 -26.08 12.72 10.29
C MET A 1 -24.78 11.92 10.27
N PHE A 2 -23.92 11.94 11.31
CA PHE A 2 -22.61 11.25 11.35
C PHE A 2 -22.63 9.71 11.46
N LYS A 3 -23.68 9.10 12.04
CA LYS A 3 -23.75 7.62 12.17
C LYS A 3 -23.74 6.85 10.82
N ASN A 4 -24.28 7.46 9.76
CA ASN A 4 -24.35 6.84 8.43
C ASN A 4 -23.04 6.94 7.63
N GLN A 5 -22.15 7.88 7.95
CA GLN A 5 -20.86 8.04 7.26
C GLN A 5 -19.81 6.99 7.68
N VAL A 6 -19.95 6.40 8.87
CA VAL A 6 -19.00 5.37 9.38
C VAL A 6 -19.24 4.01 8.73
N ALA A 7 -20.41 3.76 8.16
CA ALA A 7 -20.83 2.44 7.70
C ALA A 7 -20.59 2.15 6.21
N LYS A 8 -20.48 3.19 5.36
CA LYS A 8 -20.27 3.00 3.92
C LYS A 8 -18.76 2.86 3.59
N PRO A 9 -18.37 1.92 2.73
CA PRO A 9 -17.07 2.00 2.09
C PRO A 9 -17.04 3.33 1.34
N LEU A 10 -16.02 4.15 1.61
CA LEU A 10 -15.85 5.41 0.92
C LEU A 10 -15.35 5.09 -0.49
N PHE A 11 -16.18 5.26 -1.50
CA PHE A 11 -15.82 5.08 -2.90
C PHE A 11 -14.49 5.73 -3.25
N SER A 12 -14.25 6.94 -2.74
CA SER A 12 -12.99 7.67 -2.92
C SER A 12 -11.76 6.92 -2.37
N ILE A 13 -11.91 6.10 -1.33
CA ILE A 13 -10.78 5.29 -0.81
C ILE A 13 -10.40 4.17 -1.77
N GLU A 14 -11.38 3.50 -2.35
CA GLU A 14 -11.12 2.46 -3.34
C GLU A 14 -10.52 3.06 -4.63
N VAL A 15 -10.99 4.23 -5.07
CA VAL A 15 -10.36 4.99 -6.16
C VAL A 15 -8.89 5.28 -5.87
N LEU A 16 -8.57 5.78 -4.67
CA LEU A 16 -7.19 6.08 -4.26
C LEU A 16 -6.31 4.83 -4.20
N ARG A 17 -6.83 3.70 -3.75
CA ARG A 17 -6.13 2.42 -3.78
C ARG A 17 -5.82 1.97 -5.21
N GLY A 18 -6.79 2.14 -6.12
CA GLY A 18 -6.60 1.84 -7.53
C GLY A 18 -5.52 2.71 -8.16
N ILE A 19 -5.54 4.02 -7.90
CA ILE A 19 -4.48 4.94 -8.35
C ILE A 19 -3.12 4.48 -7.79
N ALA A 20 -3.03 4.20 -6.50
CA ALA A 20 -1.78 3.81 -5.84
C ALA A 20 -1.17 2.52 -6.43
N VAL A 21 -1.98 1.49 -6.66
CA VAL A 21 -1.46 0.23 -7.23
C VAL A 21 -1.06 0.38 -8.70
N ILE A 22 -1.78 1.20 -9.47
CA ILE A 22 -1.42 1.48 -10.87
C ILE A 22 -0.09 2.24 -10.95
N LEU A 23 0.15 3.21 -10.07
CA LEU A 23 1.45 3.91 -9.99
C LEU A 23 2.60 2.93 -9.74
N VAL A 24 2.45 2.02 -8.79
CA VAL A 24 3.45 0.99 -8.48
C VAL A 24 3.63 0.01 -9.65
N LEU A 25 2.54 -0.44 -10.26
CA LEU A 25 2.58 -1.36 -11.40
C LEU A 25 3.39 -0.76 -12.56
N PHE A 26 3.09 0.47 -12.96
CA PHE A 26 3.80 1.13 -14.05
C PHE A 26 5.24 1.48 -13.70
N LEU A 27 5.56 1.82 -12.46
CA LEU A 27 6.94 1.97 -12.00
C LEU A 27 7.73 0.69 -12.27
N HIS A 28 7.26 -0.46 -11.76
CA HIS A 28 7.95 -1.73 -11.93
C HIS A 28 7.95 -2.21 -13.38
N GLY A 29 6.89 -1.95 -14.14
CA GLY A 29 6.87 -2.22 -15.58
C GLY A 29 7.97 -1.45 -16.32
N ARG A 30 8.15 -0.16 -16.02
CA ARG A 30 9.25 0.64 -16.57
C ARG A 30 10.63 0.12 -16.14
N GLU A 31 10.75 -0.28 -14.87
CA GLU A 31 12.01 -0.77 -14.32
C GLU A 31 12.42 -2.12 -14.92
N VAL A 32 11.48 -3.04 -15.05
CA VAL A 32 11.76 -4.44 -15.46
C VAL A 32 11.68 -4.63 -16.98
N ALA A 33 10.68 -4.04 -17.64
CA ALA A 33 10.33 -4.33 -19.03
C ALA A 33 10.57 -3.15 -19.99
N TRP A 34 11.56 -2.28 -19.70
CA TRP A 34 11.98 -1.21 -20.60
C TRP A 34 13.42 -0.75 -20.32
N VAL A 35 14.14 -0.33 -21.35
CA VAL A 35 15.54 0.13 -21.26
C VAL A 35 15.69 1.43 -20.43
N GLY A 36 14.60 2.15 -20.15
CA GLY A 36 14.60 3.42 -19.45
C GLY A 36 14.84 4.65 -20.36
N THR A 37 14.49 5.82 -19.84
CA THR A 37 14.47 7.07 -20.60
C THR A 37 15.82 7.42 -21.22
N LYS A 38 16.90 7.35 -20.43
CA LYS A 38 18.24 7.74 -20.88
C LYS A 38 18.66 6.90 -22.09
N THR A 39 18.59 5.58 -21.98
CA THR A 39 18.99 4.67 -23.07
C THR A 39 18.09 4.82 -24.29
N PHE A 40 16.79 4.99 -24.08
CA PHE A 40 15.84 5.18 -25.18
C PHE A 40 16.19 6.39 -26.04
N PHE A 41 16.43 7.56 -25.46
CA PHE A 41 16.70 8.79 -26.20
C PHE A 41 18.14 8.92 -26.74
N LEU A 42 19.03 7.98 -26.43
CA LEU A 42 20.32 7.90 -27.12
C LEU A 42 20.21 7.37 -28.56
N THR A 43 19.16 6.59 -28.84
CA THR A 43 19.03 5.88 -30.12
C THR A 43 17.75 6.22 -30.89
N ASN A 44 16.83 6.98 -30.32
CA ASN A 44 15.52 7.24 -30.90
C ASN A 44 15.20 8.74 -31.02
N SER A 45 14.54 9.11 -32.12
CA SER A 45 14.06 10.45 -32.36
C SER A 45 12.94 10.85 -31.37
N LEU A 46 12.88 12.14 -31.01
CA LEU A 46 11.84 12.71 -30.17
C LEU A 46 10.44 12.71 -30.81
N PHE A 47 10.35 12.63 -32.13
CA PHE A 47 9.10 12.76 -32.88
C PHE A 47 8.52 11.42 -33.34
N SER A 48 8.62 10.38 -32.50
CA SER A 48 8.02 9.07 -32.78
C SER A 48 6.95 8.73 -31.75
N LEU A 49 5.96 7.88 -32.12
CA LEU A 49 4.96 7.40 -31.16
C LEU A 49 5.59 6.75 -29.91
N PRO A 50 6.62 5.90 -30.00
CA PRO A 50 7.32 5.39 -28.82
C PRO A 50 7.94 6.50 -27.96
N ALA A 51 8.44 7.58 -28.55
CA ALA A 51 8.98 8.72 -27.80
C ALA A 51 7.90 9.49 -27.04
N ILE A 52 6.74 9.71 -27.65
CA ILE A 52 5.58 10.32 -26.99
C ILE A 52 5.17 9.46 -25.79
N LEU A 53 5.02 8.15 -25.97
CA LEU A 53 4.68 7.23 -24.87
C LEU A 53 5.75 7.22 -23.77
N ALA A 54 7.03 7.27 -24.13
CA ALA A 54 8.14 7.36 -23.17
C ALA A 54 8.06 8.66 -22.36
N LEU A 55 7.75 9.80 -22.98
CA LEU A 55 7.56 11.08 -22.29
C LEU A 55 6.32 11.07 -21.40
N LEU A 56 5.18 10.60 -21.88
CA LEU A 56 3.94 10.48 -21.10
C LEU A 56 4.10 9.53 -19.91
N SER A 57 5.04 8.60 -19.96
CA SER A 57 5.33 7.67 -18.87
C SER A 57 6.24 8.25 -17.77
N GLN A 58 6.83 9.47 -17.95
CA GLN A 58 7.75 10.04 -16.96
C GLN A 58 7.16 10.20 -15.56
N PRO A 59 5.89 10.61 -15.35
CA PRO A 59 5.32 10.68 -14.00
C PRO A 59 5.35 9.36 -13.24
N PHE A 60 5.38 8.22 -13.92
CA PHE A 60 5.47 6.90 -13.27
C PHE A 60 6.86 6.57 -12.71
N VAL A 61 7.88 7.38 -12.93
CA VAL A 61 9.17 7.31 -12.20
C VAL A 61 8.93 7.48 -10.70
N PHE A 62 7.94 8.30 -10.33
CA PHE A 62 7.53 8.52 -8.95
C PHE A 62 6.49 7.50 -8.45
N GLY A 63 6.31 6.38 -9.14
CA GLY A 63 5.28 5.39 -8.81
C GLY A 63 5.43 4.78 -7.41
N SER A 64 6.62 4.86 -6.79
CA SER A 64 6.84 4.51 -5.38
C SER A 64 5.98 5.32 -4.39
N ILE A 65 5.43 6.47 -4.82
CA ILE A 65 4.41 7.26 -4.09
C ILE A 65 3.17 6.41 -3.73
N GLY A 66 2.87 5.37 -4.49
CA GLY A 66 1.78 4.45 -4.19
C GLY A 66 1.91 3.79 -2.83
N VAL A 67 3.13 3.53 -2.34
CA VAL A 67 3.35 2.87 -1.05
C VAL A 67 2.96 3.75 0.14
N PRO A 68 3.43 5.01 0.28
CA PRO A 68 2.95 5.91 1.31
C PRO A 68 1.43 6.16 1.24
N ILE A 69 0.83 6.20 0.04
CA ILE A 69 -0.63 6.25 -0.10
C ILE A 69 -1.29 5.04 0.57
N PHE A 70 -0.80 3.82 0.30
CA PHE A 70 -1.32 2.61 0.94
C PHE A 70 -1.17 2.64 2.45
N PHE A 71 -0.04 3.08 3.00
CA PHE A 71 0.18 3.14 4.44
C PHE A 71 -0.77 4.11 5.12
N VAL A 72 -0.93 5.32 4.60
CA VAL A 72 -1.88 6.30 5.15
C VAL A 72 -3.32 5.79 5.07
N LEU A 73 -3.73 5.23 3.92
CA LEU A 73 -5.07 4.66 3.76
C LEU A 73 -5.31 3.48 4.71
N SER A 74 -4.31 2.60 4.88
CA SER A 74 -4.39 1.46 5.81
C SER A 74 -4.60 1.94 7.24
N GLY A 75 -3.77 2.87 7.74
CA GLY A 75 -3.92 3.44 9.08
C GLY A 75 -5.29 4.07 9.32
N TYR A 76 -5.77 4.87 8.35
CA TYR A 76 -7.09 5.47 8.40
C TYR A 76 -8.22 4.43 8.44
N CYS A 77 -8.24 3.48 7.51
CA CYS A 77 -9.30 2.48 7.41
C CYS A 77 -9.37 1.56 8.63
N ILE A 78 -8.22 1.23 9.23
CA ILE A 78 -8.15 0.38 10.41
C ILE A 78 -8.72 1.11 11.63
N HIS A 79 -8.35 2.36 11.82
CA HIS A 79 -8.68 3.09 13.04
C HIS A 79 -10.02 3.83 12.97
N ARG A 80 -10.52 4.17 11.76
CA ARG A 80 -11.72 4.98 11.55
C ARG A 80 -12.92 4.58 12.40
N LYS A 81 -13.21 3.27 12.50
CA LYS A 81 -14.35 2.81 13.29
C LYS A 81 -14.11 2.93 14.79
N ALA A 82 -12.90 2.62 15.22
CA ALA A 82 -12.52 2.67 16.64
C ALA A 82 -12.45 4.12 17.12
N SER A 83 -11.85 5.03 16.33
CA SER A 83 -11.67 6.43 16.69
C SER A 83 -13.00 7.12 17.04
N PHE A 84 -14.05 6.86 16.27
CA PHE A 84 -15.37 7.45 16.54
C PHE A 84 -15.90 7.07 17.92
N ASN A 85 -15.78 5.79 18.31
CA ASN A 85 -16.25 5.33 19.63
C ASN A 85 -15.34 5.82 20.77
N ILE A 86 -14.04 5.78 20.58
CA ILE A 86 -13.04 6.19 21.57
C ILE A 86 -13.12 7.70 21.86
N VAL A 87 -13.28 8.51 20.83
CA VAL A 87 -13.40 9.98 20.99
C VAL A 87 -14.70 10.37 21.68
N LYS A 88 -15.79 9.64 21.40
CA LYS A 88 -17.09 9.91 22.03
C LYS A 88 -17.08 9.59 23.53
N ASP A 89 -16.46 8.49 23.93
CA ASP A 89 -16.39 8.05 25.33
C ASP A 89 -15.07 7.31 25.57
N PRO A 90 -14.00 8.08 25.88
CA PRO A 90 -12.66 7.51 26.09
C PRO A 90 -12.53 6.60 27.32
N ALA A 91 -13.42 6.77 28.30
CA ALA A 91 -13.38 6.00 29.56
C ALA A 91 -13.90 4.57 29.37
N ASN A 92 -14.80 4.36 28.41
CA ASN A 92 -15.41 3.05 28.19
C ASN A 92 -14.46 2.09 27.47
N SER A 93 -14.02 1.07 28.19
CA SER A 93 -13.09 0.04 27.67
C SER A 93 -13.66 -0.74 26.48
N ASN A 94 -14.98 -0.85 26.34
CA ASN A 94 -15.63 -1.54 25.20
C ASN A 94 -15.48 -0.79 23.88
N ASN A 95 -15.11 0.49 23.90
CA ASN A 95 -14.85 1.29 22.70
C ASN A 95 -13.51 0.96 22.06
N TYR A 96 -12.63 0.28 22.79
CA TYR A 96 -11.30 -0.09 22.31
C TYR A 96 -11.31 -1.44 21.59
N PRO A 97 -10.57 -1.60 20.49
CA PRO A 97 -10.49 -2.87 19.78
C PRO A 97 -9.87 -3.97 20.65
N LYS A 98 -10.53 -5.12 20.75
CA LYS A 98 -9.94 -6.31 21.37
C LYS A 98 -8.80 -6.83 20.49
N ALA A 99 -7.58 -6.88 21.03
CA ALA A 99 -6.35 -7.18 20.29
C ALA A 99 -6.44 -8.50 19.49
N LEU A 100 -6.81 -9.61 20.13
CA LEU A 100 -6.91 -10.92 19.47
C LEU A 100 -7.93 -10.91 18.30
N ASN A 101 -9.11 -10.32 18.51
CA ASN A 101 -10.12 -10.22 17.47
C ASN A 101 -9.68 -9.33 16.31
N PHE A 102 -8.90 -8.31 16.58
CA PHE A 102 -8.32 -7.44 15.56
C PHE A 102 -7.28 -8.22 14.75
N LEU A 103 -6.28 -8.81 15.41
CA LEU A 103 -5.20 -9.56 14.78
C LEU A 103 -5.72 -10.74 13.96
N PHE A 104 -6.65 -11.52 14.50
CA PHE A 104 -7.28 -12.64 13.78
C PHE A 104 -7.92 -12.21 12.46
N ARG A 105 -8.69 -11.10 12.47
CA ARG A 105 -9.29 -10.58 11.23
C ARG A 105 -8.26 -10.09 10.23
N ARG A 106 -7.14 -9.51 10.69
CA ARG A 106 -6.05 -9.08 9.80
C ARG A 106 -5.30 -10.27 9.25
N PHE A 107 -5.06 -11.28 10.06
CA PHE A 107 -4.46 -12.54 9.61
C PHE A 107 -5.27 -13.18 8.47
N ILE A 108 -6.57 -13.41 8.66
CA ILE A 108 -7.43 -13.97 7.60
C ILE A 108 -7.42 -13.07 6.35
N ARG A 109 -7.35 -11.75 6.49
CA ARG A 109 -7.37 -10.83 5.35
C ARG A 109 -6.10 -10.89 4.51
N ILE A 110 -4.93 -11.05 5.15
CA ILE A 110 -3.63 -10.85 4.51
C ILE A 110 -2.96 -12.17 4.12
N TYR A 111 -2.92 -13.13 5.02
CA TYR A 111 -2.10 -14.33 4.86
C TYR A 111 -2.49 -15.20 3.66
N PRO A 112 -3.76 -15.41 3.29
CA PRO A 112 -4.07 -16.18 2.09
C PRO A 112 -3.50 -15.57 0.82
N VAL A 113 -3.51 -14.24 0.69
CA VAL A 113 -2.95 -13.54 -0.47
C VAL A 113 -1.41 -13.58 -0.42
N LEU A 114 -0.81 -13.38 0.74
CA LEU A 114 0.66 -13.49 0.92
C LEU A 114 1.15 -14.88 0.53
N LEU A 115 0.55 -15.94 1.08
CA LEU A 115 0.94 -17.31 0.77
C LEU A 115 0.71 -17.65 -0.71
N GLY A 116 -0.41 -17.23 -1.27
CA GLY A 116 -0.67 -17.39 -2.70
C GLY A 116 0.35 -16.65 -3.56
N ALA A 117 0.76 -15.44 -3.17
CA ALA A 117 1.80 -14.69 -3.89
C ALA A 117 3.17 -15.37 -3.79
N LEU A 118 3.53 -15.94 -2.63
CA LEU A 118 4.79 -16.70 -2.48
C LEU A 118 4.78 -17.98 -3.34
N VAL A 119 3.64 -18.67 -3.43
CA VAL A 119 3.48 -19.85 -4.30
C VAL A 119 3.60 -19.45 -5.78
N VAL A 120 2.93 -18.38 -6.21
CA VAL A 120 3.03 -17.85 -7.58
C VAL A 120 4.48 -17.45 -7.88
N THR A 121 5.14 -16.75 -6.97
CA THR A 121 6.55 -16.38 -7.11
C THR A 121 7.44 -17.60 -7.30
N TYR A 122 7.27 -18.63 -6.47
CA TYR A 122 8.07 -19.85 -6.57
C TYR A 122 7.99 -20.49 -7.96
N PHE A 123 6.78 -20.69 -8.49
CA PHE A 123 6.59 -21.34 -9.79
C PHE A 123 7.09 -20.48 -10.96
N LEU A 124 6.80 -19.18 -10.94
CA LEU A 124 7.22 -18.27 -12.00
C LEU A 124 8.74 -18.08 -12.03
N ASP A 125 9.36 -17.93 -10.86
CA ASP A 125 10.82 -17.78 -10.78
C ASP A 125 11.54 -19.06 -11.15
N LYS A 126 11.03 -20.23 -10.72
CA LYS A 126 11.57 -21.51 -11.15
C LYS A 126 11.51 -21.68 -12.67
N ALA A 127 10.40 -21.29 -13.31
CA ALA A 127 10.30 -21.27 -14.75
C ALA A 127 11.26 -20.26 -15.39
N SER A 128 11.41 -19.07 -14.81
CA SER A 128 12.35 -18.05 -15.27
C SER A 128 13.81 -18.52 -15.23
N PHE A 129 14.21 -19.29 -14.22
CA PHE A 129 15.54 -19.91 -14.16
C PHE A 129 15.78 -20.92 -15.29
N THR A 130 14.72 -21.60 -15.74
CA THR A 130 14.81 -22.59 -16.84
C THR A 130 14.98 -21.90 -18.20
N TYR A 131 14.35 -20.73 -18.39
CA TYR A 131 14.45 -19.98 -19.65
C TYR A 131 15.71 -19.06 -19.64
N HIS A 132 15.52 -17.78 -19.35
CA HIS A 132 16.59 -16.78 -19.31
C HIS A 132 16.43 -15.92 -18.04
N PRO A 133 17.19 -16.22 -16.97
CA PRO A 133 17.02 -15.52 -15.70
C PRO A 133 17.34 -14.03 -15.79
N VAL A 134 16.47 -13.21 -15.21
CA VAL A 134 16.72 -11.78 -14.95
C VAL A 134 17.57 -11.68 -13.68
N ASN A 135 18.88 -11.86 -13.81
CA ASN A 135 19.80 -12.05 -12.69
C ASN A 135 19.73 -11.00 -11.59
N TYR A 136 19.45 -9.75 -11.94
CA TYR A 136 19.37 -8.65 -10.95
C TYR A 136 18.07 -8.64 -10.15
N LYS A 137 17.07 -9.44 -10.49
CA LYS A 137 15.79 -9.53 -9.79
C LYS A 137 15.53 -10.89 -9.15
N LEU A 138 16.23 -11.94 -9.58
CA LEU A 138 16.04 -13.29 -9.06
C LEU A 138 16.94 -13.53 -7.84
N LEU A 139 16.35 -13.63 -6.67
CA LEU A 139 16.99 -14.04 -5.43
C LEU A 139 16.81 -15.54 -5.20
N PRO A 140 17.65 -16.19 -4.37
CA PRO A 140 17.55 -17.62 -4.10
C PRO A 140 16.18 -18.04 -3.56
N LEU A 141 15.63 -19.12 -4.13
CA LEU A 141 14.39 -19.76 -3.70
C LEU A 141 14.67 -20.79 -2.58
N THR A 142 15.19 -20.33 -1.45
CA THR A 142 15.53 -21.20 -0.32
C THR A 142 14.36 -21.30 0.66
N ILE A 143 14.32 -22.41 1.43
CA ILE A 143 13.32 -22.57 2.49
C ILE A 143 13.47 -21.48 3.56
N ASN A 144 14.69 -21.03 3.84
CA ASN A 144 14.93 -19.95 4.80
C ASN A 144 14.33 -18.62 4.29
N SER A 145 14.58 -18.23 3.04
CA SER A 145 13.96 -17.00 2.47
C SER A 145 12.44 -17.12 2.40
N PHE A 146 11.89 -18.30 2.10
CA PHE A 146 10.45 -18.55 2.16
C PHE A 146 9.89 -18.30 3.56
N LEU A 147 10.46 -18.90 4.59
CA LEU A 147 10.02 -18.74 5.98
C LEU A 147 10.15 -17.28 6.46
N ILE A 148 11.26 -16.61 6.15
CA ILE A 148 11.44 -15.18 6.45
C ILE A 148 10.28 -14.35 5.88
N ASN A 149 9.87 -14.62 4.64
CA ASN A 149 8.78 -13.90 4.00
C ASN A 149 7.40 -14.30 4.53
N VAL A 150 7.18 -15.57 4.90
CA VAL A 150 5.95 -16.02 5.57
C VAL A 150 5.76 -15.30 6.90
N PHE A 151 6.84 -15.12 7.67
CA PHE A 151 6.79 -14.41 8.95
C PHE A 151 6.90 -12.88 8.83
N ALA A 152 6.90 -12.34 7.61
CA ALA A 152 7.00 -10.91 7.34
C ALA A 152 8.26 -10.24 7.92
N LEU A 153 9.40 -10.92 7.85
CA LEU A 153 10.71 -10.51 8.39
C LEU A 153 11.74 -10.17 7.31
N GLN A 154 11.32 -10.13 6.04
CA GLN A 154 12.20 -9.69 4.95
C GLN A 154 12.59 -8.21 5.16
N GLY A 155 13.84 -7.91 4.83
CA GLY A 155 14.44 -6.60 5.10
C GLY A 155 15.01 -6.47 6.52
N VAL A 156 14.69 -7.39 7.44
CA VAL A 156 15.23 -7.45 8.80
C VAL A 156 16.14 -8.67 8.98
N LEU A 157 15.63 -9.88 8.71
CA LEU A 157 16.36 -11.14 8.89
C LEU A 157 16.87 -11.73 7.59
N GLY A 158 16.48 -11.21 6.45
CA GLY A 158 16.92 -11.70 5.15
C GLY A 158 16.26 -11.00 3.98
N PRO A 159 16.55 -11.45 2.73
CA PRO A 159 16.02 -10.85 1.52
C PRO A 159 14.55 -11.18 1.29
N ALA A 160 13.97 -10.53 0.26
CA ALA A 160 12.71 -10.95 -0.34
C ALA A 160 12.83 -12.38 -0.90
N PHE A 161 11.70 -13.05 -1.07
CA PHE A 161 11.63 -14.38 -1.67
C PHE A 161 11.60 -14.26 -3.19
N GLY A 162 12.60 -14.80 -3.85
CA GLY A 162 12.73 -14.76 -5.30
C GLY A 162 12.70 -13.34 -5.87
N SER A 163 12.01 -13.17 -6.99
CA SER A 163 11.85 -11.87 -7.65
C SER A 163 10.87 -10.92 -6.96
N ASN A 164 10.13 -11.38 -5.96
CA ASN A 164 9.02 -10.62 -5.38
C ASN A 164 9.46 -9.60 -4.32
N GLY A 165 10.38 -8.73 -4.70
CA GLY A 165 10.83 -7.63 -3.85
C GLY A 165 9.71 -6.71 -3.39
N ALA A 166 8.60 -6.60 -4.16
CA ALA A 166 7.48 -5.74 -3.82
C ALA A 166 6.81 -6.07 -2.46
N LEU A 167 6.94 -7.32 -1.97
CA LEU A 167 6.37 -7.74 -0.69
C LEU A 167 7.00 -7.06 0.54
N TRP A 168 8.07 -6.27 0.39
CA TRP A 168 8.69 -5.55 1.51
C TRP A 168 7.70 -4.67 2.27
N SER A 169 6.85 -3.94 1.57
CA SER A 169 5.88 -3.03 2.20
C SER A 169 4.71 -3.78 2.85
N LEU A 170 4.36 -4.97 2.33
CA LEU A 170 3.37 -5.85 2.93
C LEU A 170 3.87 -6.39 4.27
N SER A 171 5.16 -6.73 4.37
CA SER A 171 5.73 -7.15 5.66
C SER A 171 5.64 -6.05 6.69
N LEU A 172 5.92 -4.80 6.29
CA LEU A 172 5.76 -3.65 7.17
C LEU A 172 4.32 -3.47 7.63
N GLU A 173 3.35 -3.66 6.72
CA GLU A 173 1.94 -3.56 7.04
C GLU A 173 1.52 -4.60 8.09
N ILE A 174 2.01 -5.84 7.99
CA ILE A 174 1.80 -6.88 9.00
C ILE A 174 2.38 -6.45 10.35
N GLN A 175 3.62 -5.92 10.36
CA GLN A 175 4.27 -5.42 11.56
C GLN A 175 3.49 -4.23 12.17
N PHE A 176 2.94 -3.32 11.36
CA PHE A 176 2.07 -2.23 11.85
C PHE A 176 0.82 -2.78 12.53
N TYR A 177 0.24 -3.84 12.01
CA TYR A 177 -0.93 -4.46 12.63
C TYR A 177 -0.60 -5.14 13.96
N LEU A 178 0.56 -5.78 14.06
CA LEU A 178 1.03 -6.35 15.31
C LEU A 178 1.25 -5.25 16.38
N CYS A 179 1.74 -4.08 15.98
CA CYS A 179 1.95 -2.94 16.86
C CYS A 179 0.67 -2.17 17.21
N TYR A 180 -0.42 -2.30 16.43
CA TYR A 180 -1.63 -1.51 16.62
C TYR A 180 -2.28 -1.64 18.02
N PRO A 181 -2.43 -2.83 18.63
CA PRO A 181 -2.96 -2.94 19.98
C PRO A 181 -2.13 -2.17 21.01
N PHE A 182 -0.81 -2.22 20.89
CA PHE A 182 0.11 -1.47 21.75
C PHE A 182 -0.02 0.04 21.53
N LEU A 183 -0.10 0.47 20.26
CA LEU A 183 -0.34 1.86 19.91
C LEU A 183 -1.61 2.43 20.57
N ILE A 184 -2.69 1.65 20.62
CA ILE A 184 -3.94 2.04 21.28
C ILE A 184 -3.71 2.28 22.78
N LEU A 185 -2.90 1.48 23.44
CA LEU A 185 -2.56 1.67 24.86
C LEU A 185 -1.73 2.94 25.08
N VAL A 186 -0.73 3.19 24.23
CA VAL A 186 0.06 4.41 24.26
C VAL A 186 -0.83 5.62 24.06
N ARG A 187 -1.68 5.60 23.03
CA ARG A 187 -2.64 6.68 22.73
C ARG A 187 -3.60 6.91 23.91
N LYS A 188 -4.06 5.86 24.58
CA LYS A 188 -4.92 5.98 25.78
C LYS A 188 -4.21 6.71 26.91
N LYS A 189 -2.91 6.43 27.10
CA LYS A 189 -2.11 6.96 28.21
C LYS A 189 -1.68 8.42 28.00
N ILE A 190 -1.19 8.77 26.80
CA ILE A 190 -0.58 10.07 26.56
C ILE A 190 -1.36 10.98 25.59
N GLY A 191 -2.44 10.47 24.99
CA GLY A 191 -3.25 11.19 24.01
C GLY A 191 -2.70 11.15 22.59
N VAL A 192 -3.53 11.49 21.61
CA VAL A 192 -3.21 11.33 20.17
C VAL A 192 -2.07 12.23 19.70
N ASN A 193 -1.99 13.49 20.17
CA ASN A 193 -0.96 14.45 19.73
C ASN A 193 0.43 14.09 20.27
N LYS A 194 0.53 13.71 21.55
CA LYS A 194 1.81 13.24 22.13
C LYS A 194 2.24 11.93 21.51
N THR A 195 1.31 11.06 21.14
CA THR A 195 1.62 9.83 20.40
C THR A 195 2.15 10.15 19.00
N LEU A 196 1.60 11.16 18.29
CA LEU A 196 2.12 11.61 17.00
C LEU A 196 3.58 12.06 17.13
N LEU A 197 3.88 12.90 18.12
CA LEU A 197 5.25 13.36 18.39
C LEU A 197 6.18 12.19 18.70
N LEU A 198 5.76 11.25 19.55
CA LEU A 198 6.55 10.07 19.88
C LEU A 198 6.86 9.23 18.63
N ILE A 199 5.86 8.95 17.79
CA ILE A 199 6.05 8.19 16.55
C ILE A 199 6.97 8.94 15.57
N LEU A 200 6.85 10.26 15.46
CA LEU A 200 7.74 11.07 14.64
C LEU A 200 9.20 11.00 15.14
N LEU A 201 9.41 11.12 16.45
CA LEU A 201 10.75 10.99 17.05
C LEU A 201 11.35 9.59 16.82
N ILE A 202 10.55 8.52 16.99
CA ILE A 202 10.97 7.15 16.69
C ILE A 202 11.33 7.01 15.21
N ASN A 203 10.54 7.60 14.30
CA ASN A 203 10.82 7.58 12.87
C ASN A 203 12.16 8.25 12.57
N ILE A 204 12.38 9.48 13.04
CA ILE A 204 13.64 10.22 12.84
C ILE A 204 14.83 9.42 13.40
N PHE A 205 14.72 8.90 14.62
CA PHE A 205 15.75 8.07 15.23
C PHE A 205 16.07 6.82 14.39
N SER A 206 15.05 6.14 13.91
CA SER A 206 15.20 4.96 13.05
C SER A 206 15.91 5.30 11.74
N LEU A 207 15.58 6.43 11.12
CA LEU A 207 16.22 6.90 9.88
C LEU A 207 17.71 7.21 10.08
N LEU A 208 18.08 7.70 11.24
CA LEU A 208 19.48 8.03 11.55
C LEU A 208 20.32 6.77 11.85
N ILE A 209 19.73 5.76 12.50
CA ILE A 209 20.46 4.59 13.00
C ILE A 209 20.31 3.37 12.11
N LEU A 210 19.10 3.09 11.58
CA LEU A 210 18.80 1.87 10.84
C LEU A 210 18.93 2.01 9.32
N LYS A 211 19.88 2.82 8.85
CA LYS A 211 20.05 3.22 7.44
C LYS A 211 20.01 2.09 6.40
N LYS A 212 20.30 0.84 6.78
CA LYS A 212 20.38 -0.33 5.88
C LYS A 212 19.30 -1.39 6.15
N ILE A 213 18.44 -1.18 7.16
CA ILE A 213 17.44 -2.17 7.58
C ILE A 213 16.06 -1.61 7.31
N THR A 214 15.26 -2.35 6.54
CA THR A 214 13.86 -2.00 6.27
C THR A 214 13.01 -2.36 7.48
N PHE A 215 13.16 -1.59 8.56
CA PHE A 215 12.45 -1.82 9.81
C PHE A 215 11.16 -0.99 9.87
N PHE A 216 10.12 -1.53 10.49
CA PHE A 216 8.80 -0.89 10.50
C PHE A 216 8.79 0.51 11.10
N THR A 217 9.65 0.81 12.08
CA THR A 217 9.72 2.13 12.73
C THR A 217 10.12 3.25 11.77
N SER A 218 10.88 2.93 10.71
CA SER A 218 11.26 3.89 9.66
C SER A 218 10.08 4.33 8.78
N TYR A 219 8.97 3.59 8.80
CA TYR A 219 7.79 3.84 7.97
C TYR A 219 6.49 4.00 8.78
N TYR A 220 6.53 3.72 10.08
CA TYR A 220 5.36 3.69 10.94
C TYR A 220 4.67 5.07 11.06
N PHE A 221 5.45 6.14 10.92
CA PHE A 221 4.93 7.51 10.88
C PHE A 221 3.91 7.68 9.74
N SER A 222 4.21 7.18 8.54
CA SER A 222 3.30 7.25 7.40
C SER A 222 1.96 6.56 7.67
N TRP A 223 2.01 5.38 8.29
CA TRP A 223 0.81 4.66 8.68
C TRP A 223 0.05 5.37 9.81
N TYR A 224 0.79 5.92 10.78
CA TYR A 224 0.22 6.67 11.90
C TYR A 224 -0.48 7.96 11.44
N LEU A 225 -0.06 8.61 10.38
CA LEU A 225 -0.76 9.76 9.82
C LEU A 225 -2.21 9.42 9.45
N GLY A 226 -2.45 8.25 8.87
CA GLY A 226 -3.81 7.77 8.61
C GLY A 226 -4.62 7.55 9.90
N PHE A 227 -4.01 6.92 10.90
CA PHE A 227 -4.58 6.77 12.22
C PHE A 227 -4.95 8.13 12.83
N TYR A 228 -4.04 9.10 12.77
CA TYR A 228 -4.22 10.45 13.28
C TYR A 228 -5.38 11.18 12.60
N ILE A 229 -5.49 11.09 11.27
CA ILE A 229 -6.63 11.66 10.52
C ILE A 229 -7.96 11.08 11.02
N ALA A 230 -8.02 9.78 11.30
CA ALA A 230 -9.24 9.17 11.83
C ALA A 230 -9.66 9.76 13.20
N GLU A 231 -8.69 9.99 14.09
CA GLU A 231 -8.94 10.63 15.40
C GLU A 231 -9.38 12.10 15.28
N VAL A 232 -8.63 12.87 14.49
CA VAL A 232 -8.92 14.29 14.27
C VAL A 232 -10.31 14.50 13.67
N ARG A 233 -10.69 13.65 12.74
CA ARG A 233 -12.02 13.66 12.12
C ARG A 233 -13.12 13.28 13.11
N ALA A 234 -12.90 12.26 13.93
CA ALA A 234 -13.83 11.83 14.95
C ALA A 234 -14.04 12.91 16.03
N ALA A 235 -12.95 13.58 16.43
CA ALA A 235 -12.97 14.69 17.40
C ALA A 235 -13.46 16.03 16.82
N THR A 236 -13.72 16.08 15.50
CA THR A 236 -14.08 17.32 14.79
C THR A 236 -13.07 18.47 14.95
N LEU A 237 -11.80 18.12 15.18
CA LEU A 237 -10.71 19.08 15.27
C LEU A 237 -10.37 19.68 13.89
N PHE A 238 -9.77 20.86 13.89
CA PHE A 238 -9.34 21.58 12.69
C PHE A 238 -10.44 21.95 11.69
N LYS A 239 -11.69 22.03 12.13
CA LYS A 239 -12.81 22.52 11.27
C LYS A 239 -12.58 23.93 10.75
N SER A 240 -11.86 24.76 11.49
CA SER A 240 -11.56 26.15 11.15
C SER A 240 -10.45 26.32 10.11
N LEU A 241 -9.67 25.25 9.80
CA LEU A 241 -8.61 25.34 8.80
C LEU A 241 -9.20 25.51 7.40
N SER A 242 -8.63 26.45 6.66
CA SER A 242 -8.97 26.65 5.25
C SER A 242 -8.70 25.37 4.44
N LYS A 243 -9.76 24.78 3.89
CA LYS A 243 -9.67 23.56 3.08
C LYS A 243 -8.77 23.73 1.85
N ARG A 244 -8.77 24.95 1.25
CA ARG A 244 -7.90 25.27 0.12
C ARG A 244 -6.43 25.29 0.54
N LEU A 245 -6.11 25.89 1.66
CA LEU A 245 -4.74 25.93 2.18
C LEU A 245 -4.21 24.51 2.44
N VAL A 246 -5.01 23.64 3.09
CA VAL A 246 -4.64 22.26 3.33
C VAL A 246 -4.41 21.48 2.04
N LEU A 247 -5.25 21.68 1.03
CA LEU A 247 -5.07 21.07 -0.30
C LEU A 247 -3.77 21.54 -0.95
N TYR A 248 -3.51 22.85 -0.98
CA TYR A 248 -2.29 23.39 -1.60
C TYR A 248 -1.03 22.95 -0.85
N ALA A 249 -1.06 22.92 0.48
CA ALA A 249 0.04 22.39 1.29
C ALA A 249 0.29 20.90 1.00
N GLY A 250 -0.78 20.10 0.84
CA GLY A 250 -0.68 18.70 0.48
C GLY A 250 -0.04 18.51 -0.91
N ILE A 251 -0.50 19.25 -1.92
CA ILE A 251 0.07 19.22 -3.28
C ILE A 251 1.53 19.67 -3.25
N PHE A 252 1.83 20.77 -2.56
CA PHE A 252 3.21 21.26 -2.42
C PHE A 252 4.14 20.19 -1.85
N LEU A 253 3.76 19.52 -0.76
CA LEU A 253 4.58 18.47 -0.15
C LEU A 253 4.75 17.25 -1.07
N ILE A 254 3.74 16.88 -1.87
CA ILE A 254 3.87 15.82 -2.86
C ILE A 254 4.89 16.21 -3.93
N LEU A 255 4.78 17.41 -4.50
CA LEU A 255 5.71 17.91 -5.51
C LEU A 255 7.13 18.11 -4.94
N PHE A 256 7.24 18.62 -3.73
CA PHE A 256 8.53 18.76 -3.04
C PHE A 256 9.18 17.39 -2.79
N GLY A 257 8.40 16.38 -2.42
CA GLY A 257 8.87 14.99 -2.32
C GLY A 257 9.38 14.45 -3.68
N CYS A 258 8.77 14.83 -4.81
CA CYS A 258 9.27 14.47 -6.13
C CYS A 258 10.62 15.14 -6.44
N VAL A 259 10.84 16.38 -5.99
CA VAL A 259 12.15 17.03 -6.11
C VAL A 259 13.19 16.34 -5.23
N LEU A 260 12.83 16.05 -3.98
CA LEU A 260 13.72 15.36 -3.03
C LEU A 260 14.07 13.93 -3.45
N PHE A 261 13.25 13.28 -4.28
CA PHE A 261 13.52 11.93 -4.81
C PHE A 261 14.87 11.87 -5.53
N PHE A 262 15.28 12.92 -6.19
CA PHE A 262 16.58 12.99 -6.89
C PHE A 262 17.77 13.25 -5.97
N THR A 263 17.55 13.52 -4.67
CA THR A 263 18.65 13.70 -3.69
C THR A 263 19.21 12.38 -3.18
N HIS A 264 18.60 11.24 -3.56
CA HIS A 264 18.94 9.90 -3.09
C HIS A 264 18.89 9.71 -1.55
N ILE A 265 18.20 10.59 -0.83
CA ILE A 265 17.91 10.46 0.60
C ILE A 265 16.56 9.75 0.72
N GLU A 266 16.58 8.42 0.63
CA GLU A 266 15.41 7.55 0.41
C GLU A 266 14.16 7.88 1.25
N PHE A 267 14.34 8.23 2.53
CA PHE A 267 13.24 8.43 3.46
C PHE A 267 12.62 9.83 3.41
N LEU A 268 13.36 10.81 2.92
CA LEU A 268 12.89 12.20 2.91
C LEU A 268 11.73 12.40 1.92
N PRO A 269 11.83 11.98 0.65
CA PRO A 269 10.68 12.00 -0.26
C PRO A 269 9.51 11.17 0.25
N PHE A 270 9.76 9.99 0.85
CA PHE A 270 8.70 9.12 1.37
C PHE A 270 7.87 9.82 2.47
N ASN A 271 8.51 10.50 3.42
CA ASN A 271 7.82 11.24 4.47
C ASN A 271 7.08 12.46 3.93
N CYS A 272 7.65 13.19 2.94
CA CYS A 272 6.97 14.30 2.28
C CYS A 272 5.71 13.82 1.53
N TRP A 273 5.79 12.73 0.79
CA TRP A 273 4.65 12.12 0.11
C TRP A 273 3.58 11.66 1.11
N SER A 274 3.99 11.07 2.24
CA SER A 274 3.06 10.63 3.28
C SER A 274 2.30 11.79 3.91
N LEU A 275 3.00 12.86 4.28
CA LEU A 275 2.39 14.08 4.83
C LEU A 275 1.50 14.77 3.80
N GLY A 276 2.01 14.94 2.58
CA GLY A 276 1.25 15.56 1.49
C GLY A 276 -0.04 14.79 1.18
N PHE A 277 0.05 13.45 1.10
CA PHE A 277 -1.14 12.62 0.89
C PHE A 277 -2.08 12.61 2.10
N ALA A 278 -1.57 12.66 3.32
CA ALA A 278 -2.39 12.76 4.53
C ALA A 278 -3.24 14.05 4.52
N LEU A 279 -2.64 15.19 4.16
CA LEU A 279 -3.38 16.46 4.00
C LEU A 279 -4.42 16.37 2.87
N TYR A 280 -4.04 15.77 1.74
CA TYR A 280 -4.97 15.55 0.64
C TYR A 280 -6.14 14.63 1.04
N LEU A 281 -5.87 13.53 1.76
CA LEU A 281 -6.91 12.66 2.29
C LEU A 281 -7.85 13.40 3.24
N TRP A 282 -7.30 14.20 4.16
CA TRP A 282 -8.11 15.01 5.07
C TRP A 282 -9.08 15.95 4.32
N TYR A 283 -8.59 16.60 3.25
CA TYR A 283 -9.42 17.43 2.38
C TYR A 283 -10.50 16.60 1.66
N LEU A 284 -10.12 15.44 1.10
CA LEU A 284 -11.01 14.61 0.29
C LEU A 284 -12.13 13.95 1.10
N LEU A 285 -11.91 13.67 2.39
CA LEU A 285 -12.91 13.03 3.24
C LEU A 285 -14.19 13.88 3.44
N ASP A 286 -14.17 15.16 3.10
CA ASP A 286 -15.37 16.02 3.06
C ASP A 286 -16.04 16.03 1.68
N LYS A 287 -15.37 15.48 0.66
CA LYS A 287 -15.86 15.43 -0.71
C LYS A 287 -15.70 14.01 -1.23
N GLU A 288 -16.70 13.50 -1.95
CA GLU A 288 -16.56 12.24 -2.66
C GLU A 288 -16.11 12.51 -4.11
N TYR A 289 -15.34 11.62 -4.69
CA TYR A 289 -15.05 11.68 -6.13
C TYR A 289 -16.37 11.53 -6.92
N PRO A 290 -16.51 12.24 -8.03
CA PRO A 290 -17.64 12.06 -8.92
C PRO A 290 -17.63 10.62 -9.46
N VAL A 291 -18.82 10.02 -9.54
CA VAL A 291 -18.99 8.66 -10.08
C VAL A 291 -19.06 8.76 -11.61
N ASN A 292 -17.94 8.52 -12.27
CA ASN A 292 -17.82 8.45 -13.75
C ASN A 292 -17.05 7.19 -14.16
N LEU A 293 -16.87 6.98 -15.46
CA LEU A 293 -16.18 5.79 -15.98
C LEU A 293 -14.75 5.66 -15.41
N LEU A 294 -13.99 6.75 -15.39
CA LEU A 294 -12.61 6.76 -14.91
C LEU A 294 -12.52 6.36 -13.43
N THR A 295 -13.32 7.01 -12.56
CA THR A 295 -13.32 6.71 -11.13
C THR A 295 -13.89 5.33 -10.81
N LYS A 296 -14.86 4.83 -11.60
CA LYS A 296 -15.33 3.44 -11.50
C LYS A 296 -14.22 2.44 -11.84
N THR A 297 -13.45 2.71 -12.90
CA THR A 297 -12.30 1.86 -13.28
C THR A 297 -11.26 1.82 -12.19
N PHE A 298 -10.86 2.98 -11.64
CA PHE A 298 -9.93 3.00 -10.51
C PHE A 298 -10.49 2.33 -9.25
N SER A 299 -11.77 2.50 -8.95
CA SER A 299 -12.40 1.80 -7.82
C SER A 299 -12.39 0.28 -8.01
N PHE A 300 -12.69 -0.21 -9.22
CA PHE A 300 -12.61 -1.63 -9.56
C PHE A 300 -11.18 -2.20 -9.36
N VAL A 301 -10.17 -1.47 -9.84
CA VAL A 301 -8.77 -1.84 -9.61
C VAL A 301 -8.40 -1.74 -8.12
N GLY A 302 -9.00 -0.79 -7.40
CA GLY A 302 -8.84 -0.60 -5.96
C GLY A 302 -9.33 -1.79 -5.14
N ASP A 303 -10.45 -2.41 -5.53
CA ASP A 303 -10.98 -3.61 -4.88
C ASP A 303 -10.01 -4.79 -4.92
N MET A 304 -9.24 -4.94 -6.01
CA MET A 304 -8.26 -6.00 -6.19
C MET A 304 -6.80 -5.53 -5.99
N SER A 305 -6.61 -4.31 -5.49
CA SER A 305 -5.30 -3.66 -5.37
C SER A 305 -4.28 -4.48 -4.59
N TYR A 306 -4.75 -5.22 -3.58
CA TYR A 306 -3.90 -6.07 -2.77
C TYR A 306 -3.38 -7.29 -3.55
N SER A 307 -4.24 -7.95 -4.30
CA SER A 307 -3.88 -9.06 -5.21
C SER A 307 -2.92 -8.60 -6.29
N LEU A 308 -3.23 -7.48 -6.95
CA LEU A 308 -2.39 -6.91 -8.01
C LEU A 308 -0.99 -6.55 -7.46
N TYR A 309 -0.95 -5.89 -6.29
CA TYR A 309 0.31 -5.55 -5.63
C TYR A 309 1.15 -6.78 -5.27
N ALA A 310 0.50 -7.86 -4.84
CA ALA A 310 1.20 -9.05 -4.33
C ALA A 310 1.87 -9.89 -5.43
N ILE A 311 1.34 -9.88 -6.68
CA ILE A 311 1.83 -10.81 -7.72
C ILE A 311 2.43 -10.14 -8.97
N HIS A 312 2.35 -8.80 -9.12
CA HIS A 312 2.74 -8.14 -10.37
C HIS A 312 4.23 -8.34 -10.72
N LEU A 313 5.11 -8.25 -9.72
CA LEU A 313 6.55 -8.23 -9.98
C LEU A 313 7.08 -9.58 -10.49
N PRO A 314 6.78 -10.75 -9.89
CA PRO A 314 7.20 -12.03 -10.43
C PRO A 314 6.62 -12.32 -11.83
N ILE A 315 5.44 -11.78 -12.15
CA ILE A 315 4.87 -11.95 -13.49
C ILE A 315 5.65 -11.11 -14.51
N PHE A 316 6.04 -9.86 -14.19
CA PHE A 316 6.92 -9.08 -15.05
C PHE A 316 8.25 -9.79 -15.31
N VAL A 317 8.88 -10.33 -14.26
CA VAL A 317 10.15 -11.04 -14.37
C VAL A 317 10.00 -12.27 -15.25
N PHE A 318 8.94 -13.06 -15.08
CA PHE A 318 8.66 -14.22 -15.91
C PHE A 318 8.41 -13.84 -17.39
N PHE A 319 7.62 -12.79 -17.66
CA PHE A 319 7.38 -12.34 -19.03
C PHE A 319 8.65 -11.87 -19.72
N MET A 320 9.54 -11.21 -19.00
CA MET A 320 10.82 -10.80 -19.54
C MET A 320 11.73 -11.98 -19.82
N SER A 321 11.74 -12.97 -18.93
CA SER A 321 12.50 -14.21 -19.12
C SER A 321 12.02 -14.98 -20.34
N TYR A 322 10.70 -15.16 -20.45
CA TYR A 322 10.11 -16.03 -21.47
C TYR A 322 10.05 -15.39 -22.87
N PHE A 323 9.59 -14.12 -22.96
CA PHE A 323 9.36 -13.49 -24.26
C PHE A 323 10.53 -12.67 -24.80
N TYR A 324 11.43 -12.24 -23.92
CA TYR A 324 12.50 -11.30 -24.26
C TYR A 324 13.91 -11.80 -23.87
N ASN A 325 14.05 -13.06 -23.47
CA ASN A 325 15.33 -13.62 -23.02
C ASN A 325 16.03 -12.73 -22.00
N SER A 326 15.23 -12.08 -21.13
CA SER A 326 15.67 -11.12 -20.10
C SER A 326 16.35 -9.84 -20.64
N VAL A 327 16.28 -9.59 -21.95
CA VAL A 327 16.77 -8.35 -22.57
C VAL A 327 15.67 -7.30 -22.55
N LYS A 328 15.96 -6.13 -21.99
CA LYS A 328 14.96 -5.05 -21.90
C LYS A 328 14.63 -4.49 -23.29
N PRO A 329 13.34 -4.46 -23.70
CA PRO A 329 12.92 -3.88 -24.97
C PRO A 329 13.10 -2.36 -24.97
N VAL A 330 13.42 -1.83 -26.15
CA VAL A 330 13.52 -0.39 -26.38
C VAL A 330 12.12 0.26 -26.39
N ASN A 331 11.12 -0.45 -26.92
CA ASN A 331 9.77 0.07 -27.01
C ASN A 331 9.01 -0.08 -25.70
N ILE A 332 8.61 1.05 -25.09
CA ILE A 332 7.84 1.10 -23.83
C ILE A 332 6.44 0.46 -23.95
N SER A 333 5.90 0.32 -25.16
CA SER A 333 4.59 -0.33 -25.36
C SER A 333 4.54 -1.76 -24.81
N VAL A 334 5.69 -2.45 -24.79
CA VAL A 334 5.80 -3.79 -24.18
C VAL A 334 5.51 -3.75 -22.69
N SER A 335 6.08 -2.78 -21.97
CA SER A 335 5.82 -2.57 -20.54
C SER A 335 4.34 -2.26 -20.28
N ILE A 336 3.71 -1.45 -21.14
CA ILE A 336 2.29 -1.11 -21.04
C ILE A 336 1.43 -2.35 -21.29
N LEU A 337 1.72 -3.11 -22.36
CA LEU A 337 1.00 -4.35 -22.68
C LEU A 337 1.08 -5.36 -21.53
N PHE A 338 2.28 -5.60 -21.01
CA PHE A 338 2.47 -6.49 -19.86
C PHE A 338 1.70 -6.01 -18.63
N SER A 339 1.69 -4.70 -18.37
CA SER A 339 0.90 -4.14 -17.26
C SER A 339 -0.59 -4.44 -17.40
N ILE A 340 -1.15 -4.32 -18.60
CA ILE A 340 -2.57 -4.64 -18.87
C ILE A 340 -2.85 -6.13 -18.64
N ILE A 341 -1.99 -7.00 -19.16
CA ILE A 341 -2.14 -8.46 -18.98
C ILE A 341 -2.03 -8.83 -17.49
N ILE A 342 -1.11 -8.22 -16.76
CA ILE A 342 -0.93 -8.44 -15.32
C ILE A 342 -2.17 -8.02 -14.53
N VAL A 343 -2.83 -6.92 -14.89
CA VAL A 343 -4.11 -6.51 -14.25
C VAL A 343 -5.17 -7.61 -14.43
N PHE A 344 -5.25 -8.22 -15.61
CA PHE A 344 -6.19 -9.31 -15.88
C PHE A 344 -5.84 -10.58 -15.06
N ILE A 345 -4.56 -10.97 -15.03
CA ILE A 345 -4.11 -12.12 -14.21
C ILE A 345 -4.37 -11.86 -12.72
N ALA A 346 -4.13 -10.64 -12.25
CA ALA A 346 -4.40 -10.25 -10.87
C ALA A 346 -5.89 -10.28 -10.54
N TYR A 347 -6.77 -9.98 -11.48
CA TYR A 347 -8.20 -10.13 -11.30
C TYR A 347 -8.61 -11.59 -11.09
N ILE A 348 -8.02 -12.52 -11.85
CA ILE A 348 -8.25 -13.97 -11.65
C ILE A 348 -7.77 -14.39 -10.25
N PHE A 349 -6.56 -13.98 -9.86
CA PHE A 349 -6.01 -14.26 -8.54
C PHE A 349 -6.89 -13.67 -7.41
N TYR A 350 -7.38 -12.44 -7.58
CA TYR A 350 -8.34 -11.82 -6.67
C TYR A 350 -9.62 -12.65 -6.51
N MET A 351 -10.20 -13.12 -7.62
CA MET A 351 -11.43 -13.91 -7.59
C MET A 351 -11.25 -15.24 -6.87
N ILE A 352 -10.08 -15.88 -7.01
CA ILE A 352 -9.78 -17.19 -6.44
C ILE A 352 -9.36 -17.09 -4.96
N ILE A 353 -8.57 -16.11 -4.59
CA ILE A 353 -7.93 -16.05 -3.25
C ILE A 353 -8.51 -14.92 -2.41
N GLU A 354 -8.45 -13.66 -2.86
CA GLU A 354 -8.77 -12.51 -2.01
C GLU A 354 -10.28 -12.37 -1.77
N LYS A 355 -11.09 -12.46 -2.80
CA LYS A 355 -12.55 -12.29 -2.70
C LYS A 355 -13.23 -13.32 -1.79
N PRO A 356 -12.86 -14.62 -1.80
CA PRO A 356 -13.38 -15.59 -0.84
C PRO A 356 -13.03 -15.25 0.61
N THR A 357 -11.81 -14.76 0.86
CA THR A 357 -11.40 -14.34 2.23
C THR A 357 -12.20 -13.15 2.74
N ILE A 358 -12.50 -12.17 1.87
CA ILE A 358 -13.36 -11.03 2.20
C ILE A 358 -14.78 -11.51 2.55
N LYS A 359 -15.33 -12.43 1.76
CA LYS A 359 -16.65 -13.04 2.03
C LYS A 359 -16.67 -13.78 3.36
N LEU A 360 -15.64 -14.58 3.65
CA LEU A 360 -15.50 -15.28 4.93
C LEU A 360 -15.49 -14.31 6.11
N LEU A 361 -14.71 -13.23 6.03
CA LEU A 361 -14.67 -12.20 7.09
C LEU A 361 -16.02 -11.52 7.30
N SER A 362 -16.78 -11.27 6.23
CA SER A 362 -18.12 -10.69 6.33
C SER A 362 -19.10 -11.65 7.01
N ALA A 363 -19.05 -12.94 6.69
CA ALA A 363 -19.88 -13.98 7.31
C ALA A 363 -19.58 -14.13 8.81
N ILE A 364 -18.29 -14.18 9.21
CA ILE A 364 -17.86 -14.21 10.62
C ILE A 364 -18.39 -12.99 11.38
N ARG A 365 -18.34 -11.82 10.75
CA ARG A 365 -18.84 -10.58 11.37
C ARG A 365 -20.33 -10.61 11.61
N MET A 366 -21.13 -11.05 10.63
CA MET A 366 -22.58 -11.19 10.75
C MET A 366 -22.96 -12.17 11.86
N ARG A 367 -22.31 -13.35 11.91
CA ARG A 367 -22.53 -14.36 12.95
C ARG A 367 -22.29 -13.78 14.35
N ASN A 368 -21.18 -13.06 14.55
CA ASN A 368 -20.86 -12.44 15.84
C ASN A 368 -21.88 -11.36 16.24
N GLN A 369 -22.43 -10.59 15.31
CA GLN A 369 -23.47 -9.62 15.59
C GLN A 369 -24.79 -10.27 16.04
N ILE A 370 -25.17 -11.38 15.42
CA ILE A 370 -26.38 -12.15 15.78
C ILE A 370 -26.23 -12.73 17.18
N LEU A 371 -25.08 -13.34 17.49
CA LEU A 371 -24.80 -13.91 18.82
C LEU A 371 -24.82 -12.84 19.93
N THR A 372 -24.28 -11.66 19.65
CA THR A 372 -24.28 -10.54 20.60
C THR A 372 -25.72 -10.04 20.85
N LYS A 373 -26.56 -9.93 19.81
CA LYS A 373 -27.96 -9.54 19.98
C LYS A 373 -28.75 -10.54 20.81
N LYS A 374 -28.56 -11.85 20.58
CA LYS A 374 -29.21 -12.92 21.38
C LYS A 374 -28.84 -12.88 22.86
N ARG A 375 -27.58 -12.53 23.20
CA ARG A 375 -27.12 -12.39 24.59
C ARG A 375 -27.65 -11.16 25.30
N ILE A 376 -28.09 -10.14 24.59
CA ILE A 376 -28.65 -8.91 25.18
C ILE A 376 -30.18 -9.05 25.35
N SER A 377 -30.83 -9.97 24.60
CA SER A 377 -32.25 -10.23 24.67
C SER A 377 -32.65 -11.34 25.69
N GLN A 378 -31.66 -11.98 26.29
CA GLN A 378 -31.76 -12.86 27.47
C GLN A 378 -31.33 -12.11 28.75
#